data_7923e5dd61a4d6f74b46b17b61046c5b
#
_entry.id   7923e5dd61a4d6f74b46b17b61046c5b
#
_cell.length_a   1.000
_cell.length_b   1.000
_cell.length_c   1.000
_cell.angle_alpha   90.00
_cell.angle_beta   90.00
_cell.angle_gamma   90.00
#
_symmetry.space_group_name_H-M   'P 1'
#
loop_
_entity.id
_entity.type
_entity.pdbx_description
1 polymer ?
#
loop_
_entity_poly.entity_id
_entity_poly.type
_entity_poly.pdbx_seq_one_letter_code
_entity_poly.pdbx_strand_id
1 'polypeptide(L)'
;MEMKETILKTFAEVFGDAEGAKAYFAPGRVNLIGEHTDYNGGHVFPCALTIGTYGVARKRNDNKLRFYSMNFDQLGVIESSLDDLVPSKEANWTNYPKGVIWAFGEKGMKVTSGMDLLLNGNIPNGS
;
A
#
# COMPACT_ATOMS: atom_id res chain seq x y z
N MET A 1 0.54 -16.29 -9.35
CA MET A 1 0.96 -16.17 -10.75
C MET A 1 -0.06 -15.36 -11.54
N GLU A 2 -1.29 -15.83 -11.63
CA GLU A 2 -2.37 -15.09 -12.29
C GLU A 2 -2.61 -13.72 -11.67
N MET A 3 -2.54 -13.63 -10.33
CA MET A 3 -2.73 -12.35 -9.63
C MET A 3 -1.63 -11.35 -10.01
N LYS A 4 -0.37 -11.80 -10.09
CA LYS A 4 0.74 -10.93 -10.50
C LYS A 4 0.53 -10.37 -11.90
N GLU A 5 0.12 -11.20 -12.84
CA GLU A 5 -0.17 -10.76 -14.22
C GLU A 5 -1.35 -9.80 -14.25
N THR A 6 -2.40 -10.10 -13.49
CA THR A 6 -3.59 -9.26 -13.41
C THR A 6 -3.28 -7.87 -12.86
N ILE A 7 -2.53 -7.78 -11.76
CA ILE A 7 -2.20 -6.49 -11.17
C ILE A 7 -1.25 -5.66 -12.04
N LEU A 8 -0.30 -6.31 -12.72
CA LEU A 8 0.59 -5.60 -13.66
C LEU A 8 -0.18 -5.07 -14.87
N LYS A 9 -1.12 -5.85 -15.39
CA LYS A 9 -1.98 -5.43 -16.48
C LYS A 9 -2.85 -4.24 -16.06
N THR A 10 -3.48 -4.32 -14.90
CA THR A 10 -4.31 -3.23 -14.38
C THR A 10 -3.46 -1.97 -14.13
N PHE A 11 -2.25 -2.14 -13.62
CA PHE A 11 -1.32 -1.03 -13.43
C PHE A 11 -1.03 -0.32 -14.75
N ALA A 12 -0.77 -1.07 -15.82
CA ALA A 12 -0.54 -0.50 -17.15
C ALA A 12 -1.78 0.24 -17.67
N GLU A 13 -2.96 -0.29 -17.45
CA GLU A 13 -4.22 0.34 -17.85
C GLU A 13 -4.46 1.66 -17.11
N VAL A 14 -4.17 1.70 -15.81
CA VAL A 14 -4.42 2.85 -14.94
C VAL A 14 -3.36 3.94 -15.14
N PHE A 15 -2.09 3.57 -15.21
CA PHE A 15 -0.97 4.51 -15.23
C PHE A 15 -0.30 4.66 -16.60
N GLY A 16 -0.82 4.02 -17.64
CA GLY A 16 -0.36 4.16 -19.02
C GLY A 16 0.54 3.03 -19.51
N ASP A 17 1.44 2.54 -18.67
CA ASP A 17 2.32 1.40 -18.93
C ASP A 17 2.81 0.82 -17.60
N ALA A 18 3.54 -0.28 -17.68
CA ALA A 18 4.10 -0.94 -16.49
C ALA A 18 5.64 -0.97 -16.53
N GLU A 19 6.26 -0.13 -17.35
CA GLU A 19 7.71 -0.07 -17.44
C GLU A 19 8.32 0.37 -16.10
N GLY A 20 9.28 -0.41 -15.60
CA GLY A 20 9.94 -0.15 -14.32
C GLY A 20 9.10 -0.50 -13.09
N ALA A 21 7.88 -0.99 -13.26
CA ALA A 21 7.03 -1.38 -12.15
C ALA A 21 7.48 -2.72 -11.55
N LYS A 22 7.36 -2.82 -10.23
CA LYS A 22 7.68 -4.05 -9.49
C LYS A 22 6.48 -4.49 -8.69
N ALA A 23 6.25 -5.80 -8.66
CA ALA A 23 5.15 -6.41 -7.91
C ALA A 23 5.66 -6.90 -6.54
N TYR A 24 4.82 -6.71 -5.52
CA TYR A 24 5.10 -7.08 -4.14
C TYR A 24 3.89 -7.80 -3.55
N PHE A 25 4.14 -8.61 -2.54
CA PHE A 25 3.09 -9.26 -1.77
C PHE A 25 3.40 -9.14 -0.28
N ALA A 26 2.42 -8.65 0.48
CA ALA A 26 2.47 -8.60 1.93
C ALA A 26 1.41 -9.57 2.48
N PRO A 27 1.82 -10.67 3.11
CA PRO A 27 0.86 -11.64 3.64
C PRO A 27 0.07 -11.06 4.81
N GLY A 28 -1.18 -11.47 4.93
CA GLY A 28 -1.94 -11.27 6.15
C GLY A 28 -1.41 -12.18 7.26
N ARG A 29 -1.98 -12.02 8.43
CA ARG A 29 -1.58 -12.84 9.58
C ARG A 29 -2.81 -13.27 10.38
N VAL A 30 -2.66 -14.36 11.11
CA VAL A 30 -3.59 -14.74 12.17
C VAL A 30 -2.78 -14.93 13.45
N ASN A 31 -3.29 -14.40 14.57
CA ASN A 31 -2.75 -14.72 15.88
C ASN A 31 -3.37 -16.04 16.34
N LEU A 32 -2.54 -17.06 16.56
CA LEU A 32 -2.99 -18.30 17.15
C LEU A 32 -3.36 -18.10 18.63
N ILE A 33 -2.62 -17.19 19.29
CA ILE A 33 -2.88 -16.74 20.67
C ILE A 33 -2.19 -15.40 20.89
N GLY A 34 -2.75 -14.55 21.77
CA GLY A 34 -2.12 -13.26 22.12
C GLY A 34 -2.91 -12.05 21.64
N GLU A 35 -4.24 -12.07 21.77
CA GLU A 35 -5.09 -10.94 21.42
C GLU A 35 -4.91 -9.79 22.43
N HIS A 36 -4.75 -8.55 21.92
CA HIS A 36 -4.59 -7.32 22.70
C HIS A 36 -3.37 -7.32 23.64
N THR A 37 -2.35 -8.15 23.37
CA THR A 37 -1.19 -8.26 24.24
C THR A 37 0.03 -7.51 23.74
N ASP A 38 0.16 -7.30 22.43
CA ASP A 38 1.30 -6.65 21.80
C ASP A 38 1.50 -5.21 22.30
N TYR A 39 0.44 -4.40 22.30
CA TYR A 39 0.51 -3.01 22.76
C TYR A 39 0.44 -2.88 24.29
N ASN A 40 0.25 -3.99 25.00
CA ASN A 40 0.28 -4.06 26.46
C ASN A 40 1.56 -4.71 26.99
N GLY A 41 2.58 -4.86 26.14
CA GLY A 41 3.85 -5.47 26.54
C GLY A 41 3.83 -6.99 26.65
N GLY A 42 2.79 -7.63 26.12
CA GLY A 42 2.65 -9.08 26.15
C GLY A 42 3.23 -9.77 24.92
N HIS A 43 3.10 -11.09 24.92
CA HIS A 43 3.57 -11.94 23.82
C HIS A 43 2.46 -12.24 22.84
N VAL A 44 2.85 -12.50 21.57
CA VAL A 44 1.94 -12.87 20.49
C VAL A 44 2.47 -14.14 19.81
N PHE A 45 1.58 -14.87 19.16
CA PHE A 45 1.97 -16.04 18.36
C PHE A 45 1.26 -15.98 16.99
N PRO A 46 1.71 -15.05 16.12
CA PRO A 46 1.12 -14.91 14.79
C PRO A 46 1.69 -15.92 13.81
N CYS A 47 0.92 -16.21 12.75
CA CYS A 47 1.47 -16.88 11.57
C CYS A 47 1.01 -16.14 10.31
N ALA A 48 1.84 -16.22 9.27
CA ALA A 48 1.53 -15.62 7.98
C ALA A 48 0.50 -16.46 7.23
N LEU A 49 -0.33 -15.78 6.45
CA LEU A 49 -1.37 -16.40 5.65
C LEU A 49 -0.99 -16.39 4.16
N THR A 50 -1.68 -17.20 3.36
CA THR A 50 -1.54 -17.18 1.90
C THR A 50 -2.36 -16.07 1.24
N ILE A 51 -3.25 -15.44 1.99
CA ILE A 51 -3.97 -14.24 1.56
C ILE A 51 -3.26 -12.99 2.10
N GLY A 52 -3.41 -11.88 1.42
CA GLY A 52 -2.72 -10.66 1.82
C GLY A 52 -2.99 -9.52 0.86
N THR A 53 -2.06 -8.59 0.80
CA THR A 53 -2.14 -7.44 -0.08
C THR A 53 -1.06 -7.53 -1.15
N TYR A 54 -1.49 -7.46 -2.39
CA TYR A 54 -0.61 -7.34 -3.54
C TYR A 54 -0.43 -5.87 -3.88
N GLY A 55 0.78 -5.50 -4.28
CA GLY A 55 1.08 -4.15 -4.69
C GLY A 55 1.97 -4.11 -5.91
N VAL A 56 1.76 -3.09 -6.74
CA VAL A 56 2.67 -2.76 -7.84
C VAL A 56 3.10 -1.31 -7.63
N ALA A 57 4.39 -1.10 -7.59
CA ALA A 57 4.96 0.22 -7.36
C ALA A 57 5.96 0.56 -8.45
N ARG A 58 5.97 1.83 -8.84
CA ARG A 58 6.93 2.37 -9.78
C ARG A 58 7.44 3.72 -9.28
N LYS A 59 8.76 3.88 -9.29
CA LYS A 59 9.39 5.14 -8.95
C LYS A 59 9.13 6.18 -10.04
N ARG A 60 8.84 7.40 -9.62
CA ARG A 60 8.67 8.55 -10.51
C ARG A 60 9.89 9.47 -10.45
N ASN A 61 10.01 10.34 -11.44
CA ASN A 61 11.08 11.34 -11.50
C ASN A 61 10.65 12.71 -10.94
N ASP A 62 9.49 12.76 -10.29
CA ASP A 62 8.93 13.96 -9.67
C ASP A 62 8.57 13.67 -8.21
N ASN A 63 7.84 14.58 -7.58
CA ASN A 63 7.38 14.44 -6.20
C ASN A 63 5.90 14.02 -6.10
N LYS A 64 5.28 13.60 -7.19
CA LYS A 64 3.87 13.19 -7.19
C LYS A 64 3.69 11.79 -6.65
N LEU A 65 2.58 11.59 -5.95
CA LEU A 65 2.11 10.30 -5.48
C LEU A 65 0.78 10.02 -6.15
N ARG A 66 0.69 8.93 -6.91
CA ARG A 66 -0.56 8.49 -7.51
C ARG A 66 -0.89 7.11 -6.98
N PHE A 67 -2.06 6.99 -6.38
CA PHE A 67 -2.51 5.78 -5.72
C PHE A 67 -3.79 5.26 -6.37
N TYR A 68 -3.85 3.96 -6.56
CA TYR A 68 -5.05 3.28 -7.06
C TYR A 68 -5.27 1.99 -6.28
N SER A 69 -6.51 1.73 -5.86
CA SER A 69 -6.88 0.47 -5.21
C SER A 69 -7.90 -0.26 -6.06
N MET A 70 -7.59 -1.52 -6.39
CA MET A 70 -8.55 -2.38 -7.09
C MET A 70 -9.75 -2.74 -6.22
N ASN A 71 -9.63 -2.61 -4.90
CA ASN A 71 -10.73 -2.84 -3.96
C ASN A 71 -11.67 -1.63 -3.87
N PHE A 72 -11.21 -0.46 -4.28
CA PHE A 72 -11.96 0.79 -4.27
C PHE A 72 -11.83 1.48 -5.63
N ASP A 73 -12.02 0.70 -6.70
CA ASP A 73 -11.85 1.19 -8.07
C ASP A 73 -12.77 2.36 -8.41
N GLN A 74 -13.91 2.45 -7.74
CA GLN A 74 -14.84 3.57 -7.91
C GLN A 74 -14.23 4.92 -7.48
N LEU A 75 -13.21 4.92 -6.66
CA LEU A 75 -12.51 6.15 -6.25
C LEU A 75 -11.48 6.61 -7.29
N GLY A 76 -11.11 5.74 -8.24
CA GLY A 76 -10.13 6.05 -9.26
C GLY A 76 -8.74 6.31 -8.69
N VAL A 77 -7.92 7.04 -9.45
CA VAL A 77 -6.58 7.44 -9.03
C VAL A 77 -6.70 8.63 -8.07
N ILE A 78 -6.08 8.48 -6.90
CA ILE A 78 -5.99 9.57 -5.91
C ILE A 78 -4.57 10.12 -5.98
N GLU A 79 -4.43 11.39 -6.29
CA GLU A 79 -3.15 12.06 -6.38
C GLU A 79 -2.81 12.81 -5.10
N SER A 80 -1.53 12.81 -4.78
CA SER A 80 -0.97 13.59 -3.68
C SER A 80 0.46 13.97 -4.05
N SER A 81 1.22 14.49 -3.09
CA SER A 81 2.60 14.92 -3.30
C SER A 81 3.42 14.60 -2.06
N LEU A 82 4.73 14.45 -2.25
CA LEU A 82 5.66 14.32 -1.11
C LEU A 82 5.67 15.56 -0.23
N ASP A 83 5.21 16.69 -0.75
CA ASP A 83 5.12 17.95 0.00
C ASP A 83 3.82 18.05 0.83
N ASP A 84 2.87 17.14 0.59
CA ASP A 84 1.59 17.11 1.28
C ASP A 84 1.30 15.71 1.82
N LEU A 85 1.90 15.39 2.94
CA LEU A 85 1.72 14.11 3.63
C LEU A 85 0.73 14.22 4.80
N VAL A 86 0.07 15.36 4.95
CA VAL A 86 -0.93 15.58 6.00
C VAL A 86 -2.18 14.74 5.69
N PRO A 87 -2.73 14.03 6.68
CA PRO A 87 -3.97 13.29 6.48
C PRO A 87 -5.11 14.22 6.08
N SER A 88 -5.94 13.79 5.14
CA SER A 88 -7.13 14.52 4.73
C SER A 88 -8.28 13.55 4.48
N LYS A 89 -9.51 14.08 4.54
CA LYS A 89 -10.69 13.28 4.26
C LYS A 89 -10.75 12.86 2.80
N GLU A 90 -10.31 13.74 1.92
CA GLU A 90 -10.29 13.52 0.48
C GLU A 90 -9.30 12.44 0.07
N ALA A 91 -8.21 12.29 0.83
CA ALA A 91 -7.22 11.26 0.58
C ALA A 91 -7.74 9.85 0.85
N ASN A 92 -8.79 9.71 1.67
CA ASN A 92 -9.44 8.43 1.94
C ASN A 92 -8.43 7.37 2.41
N TRP A 93 -8.42 6.17 1.79
CA TRP A 93 -7.51 5.09 2.14
C TRP A 93 -6.02 5.45 1.93
N THR A 94 -5.73 6.41 1.06
CA THR A 94 -4.34 6.80 0.76
C THR A 94 -3.64 7.48 1.93
N ASN A 95 -4.37 7.85 2.98
CA ASN A 95 -3.77 8.33 4.21
C ASN A 95 -2.83 7.29 4.84
N TYR A 96 -3.07 6.00 4.63
CA TYR A 96 -2.20 4.94 5.16
C TYR A 96 -0.82 4.94 4.50
N PRO A 97 -0.68 4.82 3.16
CA PRO A 97 0.64 4.91 2.53
C PRO A 97 1.29 6.29 2.70
N LYS A 98 0.52 7.38 2.73
CA LYS A 98 1.06 8.70 3.05
C LYS A 98 1.70 8.72 4.44
N GLY A 99 1.03 8.11 5.42
CA GLY A 99 1.54 8.01 6.78
C GLY A 99 2.84 7.20 6.85
N VAL A 100 2.96 6.14 6.08
CA VAL A 100 4.20 5.35 5.99
C VAL A 100 5.35 6.19 5.44
N ILE A 101 5.12 6.94 4.36
CA ILE A 101 6.12 7.82 3.77
C ILE A 101 6.55 8.91 4.78
N TRP A 102 5.60 9.50 5.47
CA TRP A 102 5.85 10.47 6.54
C TRP A 102 6.73 9.87 7.64
N ALA A 103 6.40 8.65 8.07
CA ALA A 103 7.15 7.96 9.13
C ALA A 103 8.60 7.67 8.73
N PHE A 104 8.86 7.34 7.46
CA PHE A 104 10.23 7.20 6.96
C PHE A 104 11.00 8.52 7.13
N GLY A 105 10.38 9.65 6.82
CA GLY A 105 10.98 10.96 7.00
C GLY A 105 11.32 11.25 8.46
N GLU A 106 10.41 10.90 9.37
CA GLU A 106 10.62 11.07 10.82
C GLU A 106 11.78 10.21 11.36
N LYS A 107 12.07 9.10 10.69
CA LYS A 107 13.20 8.22 11.03
C LYS A 107 14.50 8.59 10.31
N GLY A 108 14.55 9.71 9.62
CA GLY A 108 15.73 10.14 8.89
C GLY A 108 15.93 9.49 7.52
N MET A 109 14.95 8.73 7.05
CA MET A 109 14.98 8.05 5.74
C MET A 109 14.03 8.75 4.77
N LYS A 110 14.32 9.99 4.43
CA LYS A 110 13.45 10.81 3.61
C LYS A 110 13.24 10.21 2.21
N VAL A 111 11.98 10.05 1.82
CA VAL A 111 11.61 9.67 0.46
C VAL A 111 11.68 10.90 -0.43
N THR A 112 12.50 10.86 -1.47
CA THR A 112 12.80 12.02 -2.32
C THR A 112 12.20 11.92 -3.72
N SER A 113 11.63 10.77 -4.09
CA SER A 113 10.99 10.57 -5.38
C SER A 113 9.55 10.12 -5.18
N GLY A 114 8.65 10.62 -6.01
CA GLY A 114 7.27 10.16 -6.04
C GLY A 114 7.13 8.73 -6.52
N MET A 115 5.91 8.24 -6.51
CA MET A 115 5.61 6.88 -6.97
C MET A 115 4.20 6.77 -7.54
N ASP A 116 4.03 5.77 -8.41
CA ASP A 116 2.73 5.22 -8.78
C ASP A 116 2.57 3.92 -7.99
N LEU A 117 1.45 3.77 -7.30
CA LEU A 117 1.18 2.60 -6.45
C LEU A 117 -0.23 2.08 -6.72
N LEU A 118 -0.31 0.79 -7.05
CA LEU A 118 -1.56 0.06 -7.15
C LEU A 118 -1.61 -1.00 -6.08
N LEU A 119 -2.73 -1.11 -5.37
CA LEU A 119 -2.94 -2.12 -4.34
C LEU A 119 -4.16 -2.97 -4.64
N ASN A 120 -4.07 -4.25 -4.28
CA ASN A 120 -5.19 -5.18 -4.30
C ASN A 120 -5.08 -6.13 -3.11
N GLY A 121 -6.02 -6.04 -2.19
CA GLY A 121 -6.10 -6.93 -1.04
C GLY A 121 -7.17 -7.99 -1.22
N ASN A 122 -6.88 -9.21 -0.80
CA ASN A 122 -7.86 -10.30 -0.77
C ASN A 122 -8.20 -10.76 0.65
N ILE A 123 -7.84 -9.95 1.65
CA ILE A 123 -8.27 -10.14 3.03
C ILE A 123 -9.63 -9.45 3.20
N PRO A 124 -10.64 -10.12 3.79
CA PRO A 124 -11.92 -9.47 4.04
C PRO A 124 -11.80 -8.23 4.94
N ASN A 125 -12.58 -7.19 4.65
CA ASN A 125 -12.60 -5.98 5.44
C ASN A 125 -13.04 -6.28 6.87
N GLY A 126 -12.40 -5.61 7.84
CA GLY A 126 -12.73 -5.78 9.24
C GLY A 126 -12.10 -7.02 9.90
N SER A 127 -11.18 -7.66 9.22
CA SER A 127 -10.49 -8.84 9.75
C SER A 127 -9.26 -8.47 10.57
#